data_c389244d29a9810e7253a7e73c9d1c6e
#
_entry.id   c389244d29a9810e7253a7e73c9d1c6e
#
_cell.length_a   1.000
_cell.length_b   1.000
_cell.length_c   1.000
_cell.angle_alpha   90.00
_cell.angle_beta   90.00
_cell.angle_gamma   90.00
#
_symmetry.space_group_name_H-M   'P 1'
#
loop_
_entity.id
_entity.type
_entity.pdbx_description
1 polymer ?
#
loop_
_entity_poly.entity_id
_entity_poly.type
_entity_poly.pdbx_seq_one_letter_code
_entity_poly.pdbx_strand_id
1 'polypeptide(L)'
;GIFSRHGVSLEEMSAEQKTAAWDLLRSSLSAEGVAQTQDIMKTEQSLLELNGEPIRYGEEKYYFTVMGIPSTTEPWGWQLDGHHLIINFFVLGDQIVMTPAFWGGEPVLAEQGKYAGNRIMQDEQDHGLAFMQSLERSQQAIATIDPNKTRNNQLAAANEDNLTLDFEGLRGTEMSTAQKSQLLNLVRVYVANLREPHANITMDEIGQHIDDTYFSWVGNAEDDAIFYYRIHSPVILVEFDHQNPVGTAQINTPGTPTRDHIHTIVRTPNGNDYGKDLLAQHLAAHPH
;
A
#
# COMPACT_ATOMS: atom_id res chain seq x y z
N GLY A 1 12.59 12.23 6.56
CA GLY A 1 12.77 13.65 6.25
C GLY A 1 11.44 14.35 6.21
N ILE A 2 11.41 15.64 6.53
CA ILE A 2 10.20 16.46 6.37
C ILE A 2 10.17 16.82 4.88
N PHE A 3 9.36 16.13 4.10
CA PHE A 3 9.06 16.52 2.72
C PHE A 3 7.98 17.58 2.72
N SER A 4 8.11 18.60 1.85
CA SER A 4 7.03 19.55 1.58
C SER A 4 5.89 18.79 0.89
N ARG A 5 4.71 18.77 1.52
CA ARG A 5 3.50 18.19 0.93
C ARG A 5 2.72 19.27 0.20
N HIS A 6 2.07 18.89 -0.88
CA HIS A 6 1.21 19.77 -1.66
C HIS A 6 -0.25 19.63 -1.21
N GLY A 7 -1.05 20.65 -1.49
CA GLY A 7 -2.46 20.64 -1.18
C GLY A 7 -2.81 21.25 0.18
N VAL A 8 -3.98 20.91 0.70
CA VAL A 8 -4.54 21.42 1.97
C VAL A 8 -4.69 20.25 2.94
N SER A 9 -4.15 20.42 4.15
CA SER A 9 -4.27 19.39 5.19
C SER A 9 -5.68 19.39 5.81
N LEU A 10 -6.09 18.25 6.36
CA LEU A 10 -7.32 18.17 7.14
C LEU A 10 -7.32 19.17 8.30
N GLU A 11 -6.17 19.43 8.92
CA GLU A 11 -5.99 20.39 10.01
C GLU A 11 -6.37 21.83 9.57
N GLU A 12 -6.09 22.18 8.31
CA GLU A 12 -6.36 23.52 7.73
C GLU A 12 -7.77 23.68 7.16
N MET A 13 -8.50 22.59 6.97
CA MET A 13 -9.82 22.57 6.33
C MET A 13 -10.93 23.07 7.26
N SER A 14 -11.92 23.78 6.70
CA SER A 14 -13.20 24.01 7.36
C SER A 14 -13.98 22.70 7.55
N ALA A 15 -15.02 22.72 8.37
CA ALA A 15 -15.86 21.53 8.58
C ALA A 15 -16.52 21.03 7.27
N GLU A 16 -16.93 21.96 6.39
CA GLU A 16 -17.51 21.64 5.09
C GLU A 16 -16.47 21.03 4.14
N GLN A 17 -15.25 21.55 4.16
CA GLN A 17 -14.14 21.00 3.38
C GLN A 17 -13.74 19.60 3.86
N LYS A 18 -13.67 19.38 5.18
CA LYS A 18 -13.44 18.02 5.74
C LYS A 18 -14.53 17.04 5.29
N THR A 19 -15.80 17.46 5.34
CA THR A 19 -16.90 16.63 4.86
C THR A 19 -16.73 16.26 3.39
N ALA A 20 -16.41 17.22 2.53
CA ALA A 20 -16.17 16.99 1.10
C ALA A 20 -14.96 16.06 0.85
N ALA A 21 -13.88 16.22 1.61
CA ALA A 21 -12.70 15.33 1.52
C ALA A 21 -13.05 13.89 1.88
N TRP A 22 -13.81 13.68 2.95
CA TRP A 22 -14.28 12.35 3.34
C TRP A 22 -15.29 11.78 2.34
N ASP A 23 -16.14 12.59 1.73
CA ASP A 23 -17.06 12.13 0.68
C ASP A 23 -16.31 11.73 -0.59
N LEU A 24 -15.23 12.42 -0.95
CA LEU A 24 -14.34 12.01 -2.03
C LEU A 24 -13.73 10.63 -1.75
N LEU A 25 -13.19 10.40 -0.55
CA LEU A 25 -12.66 9.08 -0.16
C LEU A 25 -13.74 7.99 -0.23
N ARG A 26 -14.94 8.22 0.34
CA ARG A 26 -16.04 7.25 0.31
C ARG A 26 -16.55 6.96 -1.10
N SER A 27 -16.46 7.91 -2.02
CA SER A 27 -16.83 7.70 -3.42
C SER A 27 -15.79 6.90 -4.20
N SER A 28 -14.54 6.91 -3.77
CA SER A 28 -13.39 6.31 -4.46
C SER A 28 -12.98 4.95 -3.89
N LEU A 29 -13.04 4.80 -2.57
CA LEU A 29 -12.60 3.61 -1.84
C LEU A 29 -13.78 2.73 -1.42
N SER A 30 -13.49 1.47 -1.09
CA SER A 30 -14.43 0.60 -0.38
C SER A 30 -14.64 1.07 1.07
N ALA A 31 -15.63 0.51 1.75
CA ALA A 31 -15.81 0.76 3.19
C ALA A 31 -14.59 0.33 4.00
N GLU A 32 -13.94 -0.76 3.61
CA GLU A 32 -12.71 -1.28 4.21
C GLU A 32 -11.53 -0.31 3.95
N GLY A 33 -11.35 0.16 2.72
CA GLY A 33 -10.32 1.14 2.38
C GLY A 33 -10.48 2.47 3.11
N VAL A 34 -11.72 2.94 3.32
CA VAL A 34 -11.99 4.12 4.16
C VAL A 34 -11.65 3.84 5.62
N ALA A 35 -12.01 2.67 6.16
CA ALA A 35 -11.71 2.29 7.54
C ALA A 35 -10.19 2.19 7.76
N GLN A 36 -9.46 1.53 6.85
CA GLN A 36 -8.00 1.43 6.91
C GLN A 36 -7.33 2.82 6.85
N THR A 37 -7.81 3.71 5.98
CA THR A 37 -7.36 5.11 5.93
C THR A 37 -7.51 5.79 7.30
N GLN A 38 -8.69 5.66 7.93
CA GLN A 38 -8.95 6.24 9.25
C GLN A 38 -8.06 5.63 10.35
N ASP A 39 -7.86 4.33 10.31
CA ASP A 39 -7.07 3.62 11.32
C ASP A 39 -5.57 3.96 11.22
N ILE A 40 -5.06 4.17 10.01
CA ILE A 40 -3.69 4.70 9.81
C ILE A 40 -3.58 6.14 10.36
N MET A 41 -4.56 7.01 10.11
CA MET A 41 -4.58 8.36 10.68
C MET A 41 -4.59 8.34 12.21
N LYS A 42 -5.34 7.42 12.84
CA LYS A 42 -5.33 7.22 14.31
C LYS A 42 -3.95 6.77 14.81
N THR A 43 -3.23 5.98 14.03
CA THR A 43 -1.86 5.56 14.36
C THR A 43 -0.91 6.76 14.40
N GLU A 44 -1.04 7.73 13.50
CA GLU A 44 -0.27 8.98 13.54
C GLU A 44 -0.53 9.80 14.80
N GLN A 45 -1.75 9.76 15.35
CA GLN A 45 -2.05 10.36 16.65
C GLN A 45 -1.32 9.62 17.77
N SER A 46 -1.19 8.31 17.71
CA SER A 46 -0.42 7.53 18.69
C SER A 46 1.07 7.88 18.60
N LEU A 47 1.63 8.10 17.41
CA LEU A 47 3.00 8.61 17.25
C LEU A 47 3.17 10.01 17.85
N LEU A 48 2.20 10.91 17.68
CA LEU A 48 2.22 12.23 18.33
C LEU A 48 2.27 12.10 19.84
N GLU A 49 1.45 11.26 20.42
CA GLU A 49 1.39 11.04 21.87
C GLU A 49 2.69 10.43 22.44
N LEU A 50 3.33 9.52 21.67
CA LEU A 50 4.61 8.91 22.04
C LEU A 50 5.80 9.90 21.97
N ASN A 51 5.81 10.78 20.97
CA ASN A 51 6.97 11.61 20.66
C ASN A 51 6.82 13.07 21.07
N GLY A 52 5.60 13.58 21.24
CA GLY A 52 5.35 14.98 21.56
C GLY A 52 5.77 15.96 20.46
N GLU A 53 5.77 15.51 19.19
CA GLU A 53 6.19 16.32 18.02
C GLU A 53 5.00 16.72 17.11
N PRO A 54 4.19 17.75 17.50
CA PRO A 54 2.96 18.09 16.75
C PRO A 54 3.21 18.70 15.37
N ILE A 55 4.43 19.12 15.07
CA ILE A 55 4.81 19.57 13.72
C ILE A 55 4.93 18.36 12.79
N ARG A 56 5.35 17.22 13.30
CA ARG A 56 5.69 16.02 12.53
C ARG A 56 4.54 15.03 12.44
N TYR A 57 3.85 14.79 13.55
CA TYR A 57 2.84 13.75 13.70
C TYR A 57 1.46 14.35 14.03
N GLY A 58 0.39 13.62 13.71
CA GLY A 58 -0.98 13.97 14.05
C GLY A 58 -2.00 13.44 13.05
N GLU A 59 -3.17 13.05 13.56
CA GLU A 59 -4.26 12.43 12.79
C GLU A 59 -4.84 13.26 11.66
N GLU A 60 -4.63 14.59 11.65
CA GLU A 60 -5.14 15.50 10.62
C GLU A 60 -4.03 16.03 9.68
N LYS A 61 -2.80 15.51 9.78
CA LYS A 61 -1.66 15.90 8.90
C LYS A 61 -1.65 15.08 7.61
N TYR A 62 -2.80 15.08 6.95
CA TYR A 62 -3.04 14.43 5.66
C TYR A 62 -3.54 15.46 4.67
N TYR A 63 -2.85 15.56 3.53
CA TYR A 63 -2.96 16.63 2.55
C TYR A 63 -3.71 16.16 1.32
N PHE A 64 -4.73 16.89 0.93
CA PHE A 64 -5.50 16.64 -0.29
C PHE A 64 -5.07 17.59 -1.41
N THR A 65 -4.79 17.01 -2.56
CA THR A 65 -4.52 17.74 -3.81
C THR A 65 -5.48 17.23 -4.88
N VAL A 66 -6.14 18.13 -5.61
CA VAL A 66 -6.94 17.80 -6.79
C VAL A 66 -6.21 18.32 -8.02
N MET A 67 -6.05 17.46 -9.02
CA MET A 67 -5.36 17.75 -10.28
C MET A 67 -6.35 17.70 -11.43
N GLY A 68 -6.38 18.73 -12.24
CA GLY A 68 -7.38 18.91 -13.29
C GLY A 68 -8.74 19.39 -12.74
N ILE A 69 -9.78 19.25 -13.54
CA ILE A 69 -11.16 19.61 -13.17
C ILE A 69 -11.98 18.32 -13.13
N PRO A 70 -12.64 18.00 -12.00
CA PRO A 70 -13.48 16.81 -11.91
C PRO A 70 -14.47 16.74 -13.07
N SER A 71 -14.45 15.62 -13.80
CA SER A 71 -15.20 15.40 -15.03
C SER A 71 -15.62 13.94 -15.16
N THR A 72 -16.69 13.70 -15.89
CA THR A 72 -17.13 12.35 -16.27
C THR A 72 -16.54 11.87 -17.60
N THR A 73 -15.78 12.72 -18.30
CA THR A 73 -15.19 12.42 -19.62
C THR A 73 -13.73 12.78 -19.72
N GLU A 74 -13.30 13.87 -19.07
CA GLU A 74 -11.93 14.38 -19.15
C GLU A 74 -11.06 13.84 -18.03
N PRO A 75 -9.72 13.74 -18.25
CA PRO A 75 -8.80 13.23 -17.24
C PRO A 75 -8.69 14.20 -16.04
N TRP A 76 -8.76 13.66 -14.86
CA TRP A 76 -8.50 14.37 -13.60
C TRP A 76 -8.02 13.37 -12.54
N GLY A 77 -7.64 13.88 -11.39
CA GLY A 77 -7.22 13.00 -10.30
C GLY A 77 -7.14 13.73 -8.97
N TRP A 78 -6.86 12.96 -7.94
CA TRP A 78 -6.60 13.50 -6.62
C TRP A 78 -5.52 12.67 -5.91
N GLN A 79 -4.89 13.29 -4.92
CA GLN A 79 -3.91 12.65 -4.05
C GLN A 79 -4.26 12.94 -2.59
N LEU A 80 -4.13 11.92 -1.76
CA LEU A 80 -4.02 12.02 -0.31
C LEU A 80 -2.58 11.69 0.06
N ASP A 81 -1.91 12.61 0.76
CA ASP A 81 -0.50 12.46 1.14
C ASP A 81 -0.32 12.67 2.64
N GLY A 82 0.12 11.65 3.34
CA GLY A 82 0.46 11.65 4.76
C GLY A 82 1.75 10.90 5.07
N HIS A 83 2.07 10.75 6.34
CA HIS A 83 3.33 10.10 6.74
C HIS A 83 3.35 8.60 6.37
N HIS A 84 2.29 7.87 6.71
CA HIS A 84 2.16 6.43 6.47
C HIS A 84 1.03 6.08 5.49
N LEU A 85 0.54 7.06 4.73
CA LEU A 85 -0.54 6.86 3.78
C LEU A 85 -0.39 7.79 2.59
N ILE A 86 -0.26 7.21 1.39
CA ILE A 86 -0.29 7.94 0.13
C ILE A 86 -1.25 7.22 -0.81
N ILE A 87 -2.25 7.93 -1.31
CA ILE A 87 -3.18 7.44 -2.33
C ILE A 87 -3.11 8.38 -3.52
N ASN A 88 -2.74 7.85 -4.67
CA ASN A 88 -2.85 8.55 -5.94
C ASN A 88 -4.02 7.96 -6.71
N PHE A 89 -4.96 8.79 -7.10
CA PHE A 89 -6.19 8.36 -7.76
C PHE A 89 -6.40 9.15 -9.05
N PHE A 90 -6.28 8.44 -10.18
CA PHE A 90 -6.51 8.98 -11.52
C PHE A 90 -7.86 8.51 -12.05
N VAL A 91 -8.60 9.39 -12.72
CA VAL A 91 -9.93 9.13 -13.29
C VAL A 91 -9.96 9.58 -14.75
N LEU A 92 -10.45 8.73 -15.62
CA LEU A 92 -10.75 9.05 -17.03
C LEU A 92 -12.04 8.33 -17.45
N GLY A 93 -13.13 9.08 -17.50
CA GLY A 93 -14.44 8.48 -17.75
C GLY A 93 -14.83 7.50 -16.63
N ASP A 94 -15.04 6.25 -16.98
CA ASP A 94 -15.34 5.13 -16.08
C ASP A 94 -14.10 4.30 -15.67
N GLN A 95 -12.91 4.69 -16.14
CA GLN A 95 -11.65 4.05 -15.81
C GLN A 95 -10.94 4.77 -14.67
N ILE A 96 -10.29 3.99 -13.80
CA ILE A 96 -9.51 4.52 -12.68
C ILE A 96 -8.16 3.81 -12.56
N VAL A 97 -7.17 4.52 -12.02
CA VAL A 97 -5.90 3.94 -11.55
C VAL A 97 -5.60 4.49 -10.16
N MET A 98 -5.44 3.60 -9.18
CA MET A 98 -5.09 3.95 -7.79
C MET A 98 -3.67 3.47 -7.46
N THR A 99 -2.71 3.83 -8.28
CA THR A 99 -1.29 3.51 -8.05
C THR A 99 -0.37 4.67 -8.43
N PRO A 100 0.78 4.81 -7.75
CA PRO A 100 1.17 4.02 -6.58
C PRO A 100 0.30 4.34 -5.37
N ALA A 101 0.05 3.32 -4.52
CA ALA A 101 -0.61 3.50 -3.25
C ALA A 101 0.28 2.95 -2.14
N PHE A 102 0.48 3.72 -1.08
CA PHE A 102 1.30 3.38 0.08
C PHE A 102 0.43 3.36 1.32
N TRP A 103 0.49 2.25 2.05
CA TRP A 103 -0.23 2.03 3.29
C TRP A 103 0.76 1.50 4.32
N GLY A 104 0.80 2.07 5.50
CA GLY A 104 1.73 1.63 6.52
C GLY A 104 1.40 2.21 7.88
N GLY A 105 2.27 1.98 8.83
CA GLY A 105 2.13 2.57 10.15
C GLY A 105 3.19 2.14 11.15
N GLU A 106 3.32 2.98 12.14
CA GLU A 106 4.14 2.82 13.31
C GLU A 106 3.53 3.66 14.46
N PRO A 107 3.17 3.06 15.61
CA PRO A 107 3.12 1.63 15.89
C PRO A 107 1.99 0.94 15.11
N VAL A 108 2.10 -0.37 14.91
CA VAL A 108 1.04 -1.16 14.26
C VAL A 108 -0.13 -1.42 15.21
N LEU A 109 0.15 -1.43 16.52
CA LEU A 109 -0.83 -1.53 17.60
C LEU A 109 -0.66 -0.33 18.55
N ALA A 110 -1.70 0.48 18.72
CA ALA A 110 -1.74 1.51 19.75
C ALA A 110 -2.09 0.86 21.10
N GLU A 111 -1.09 0.63 21.95
CA GLU A 111 -1.30 0.02 23.28
C GLU A 111 -1.96 0.97 24.28
N GLN A 112 -1.83 2.28 24.09
CA GLN A 112 -2.31 3.32 24.98
C GLN A 112 -2.73 4.58 24.22
N GLY A 113 -3.22 5.60 24.93
CA GLY A 113 -3.57 6.90 24.38
C GLY A 113 -5.01 6.96 23.84
N LYS A 114 -5.29 8.02 23.06
CA LYS A 114 -6.63 8.34 22.54
C LYS A 114 -7.25 7.17 21.75
N TYR A 115 -6.44 6.44 21.02
CA TYR A 115 -6.87 5.35 20.16
C TYR A 115 -6.33 3.99 20.61
N ALA A 116 -6.22 3.77 21.93
CA ALA A 116 -5.80 2.48 22.47
C ALA A 116 -6.64 1.32 21.89
N GLY A 117 -5.96 0.29 21.41
CA GLY A 117 -6.56 -0.86 20.73
C GLY A 117 -6.66 -0.71 19.20
N ASN A 118 -6.36 0.46 18.63
CA ASN A 118 -6.26 0.62 17.17
C ASN A 118 -5.14 -0.27 16.64
N ARG A 119 -5.45 -1.05 15.61
CA ARG A 119 -4.56 -2.06 15.03
C ARG A 119 -4.67 -2.06 13.52
N ILE A 120 -3.55 -2.00 12.83
CA ILE A 120 -3.46 -1.86 11.37
C ILE A 120 -2.58 -2.92 10.73
N MET A 121 -2.68 -3.13 9.43
CA MET A 121 -1.80 -3.94 8.57
C MET A 121 -1.68 -5.42 8.99
N GLN A 122 -2.66 -5.95 9.73
CA GLN A 122 -2.58 -7.33 10.22
C GLN A 122 -2.98 -8.35 9.16
N ASP A 123 -3.95 -8.03 8.32
CA ASP A 123 -4.39 -8.92 7.25
C ASP A 123 -3.28 -9.09 6.19
N GLU A 124 -2.59 -8.01 5.84
CA GLU A 124 -1.43 -8.03 4.95
C GLU A 124 -0.30 -8.90 5.53
N GLN A 125 -0.01 -8.74 6.82
CA GLN A 125 0.99 -9.51 7.52
C GLN A 125 0.63 -10.99 7.62
N ASP A 126 -0.56 -11.28 8.12
CA ASP A 126 -0.97 -12.64 8.47
C ASP A 126 -1.24 -13.48 7.21
N HIS A 127 -1.87 -12.92 6.17
CA HIS A 127 -2.06 -13.60 4.89
C HIS A 127 -0.72 -13.83 4.16
N GLY A 128 0.21 -12.88 4.22
CA GLY A 128 1.54 -13.03 3.65
C GLY A 128 2.32 -14.19 4.30
N LEU A 129 2.34 -14.24 5.63
CA LEU A 129 2.99 -15.30 6.38
C LEU A 129 2.31 -16.67 6.13
N ALA A 130 0.97 -16.72 6.19
CA ALA A 130 0.21 -17.93 5.95
C ALA A 130 0.43 -18.49 4.53
N PHE A 131 0.54 -17.60 3.52
CA PHE A 131 0.87 -18.03 2.17
C PHE A 131 2.27 -18.65 2.10
N MET A 132 3.29 -18.01 2.66
CA MET A 132 4.65 -18.55 2.70
C MET A 132 4.71 -19.91 3.42
N GLN A 133 4.01 -20.05 4.55
CA GLN A 133 3.92 -21.30 5.32
C GLN A 133 3.19 -22.42 4.57
N SER A 134 2.27 -22.10 3.65
CA SER A 134 1.52 -23.06 2.84
C SER A 134 2.35 -23.69 1.71
N LEU A 135 3.49 -23.11 1.39
CA LEU A 135 4.40 -23.61 0.35
C LEU A 135 5.18 -24.84 0.82
N GLU A 136 5.46 -25.75 -0.10
CA GLU A 136 6.36 -26.85 0.18
C GLU A 136 7.78 -26.34 0.44
N ARG A 137 8.61 -27.09 1.16
CA ARG A 137 9.99 -26.67 1.50
C ARG A 137 10.84 -26.31 0.28
N SER A 138 10.68 -27.02 -0.82
CA SER A 138 11.35 -26.72 -2.10
C SER A 138 10.89 -25.40 -2.69
N GLN A 139 9.59 -25.11 -2.61
CA GLN A 139 9.01 -23.85 -3.06
C GLN A 139 9.40 -22.67 -2.16
N GLN A 140 9.41 -22.90 -0.82
CA GLN A 140 9.91 -21.89 0.14
C GLN A 140 11.37 -21.51 -0.16
N ALA A 141 12.21 -22.50 -0.51
CA ALA A 141 13.62 -22.25 -0.86
C ALA A 141 13.76 -21.42 -2.15
N ILE A 142 12.86 -21.59 -3.13
CA ILE A 142 12.83 -20.78 -4.36
C ILE A 142 12.29 -19.37 -4.07
N ALA A 143 11.24 -19.26 -3.25
CA ALA A 143 10.64 -17.98 -2.87
C ALA A 143 11.59 -17.12 -2.03
N THR A 144 12.43 -17.74 -1.19
CA THR A 144 13.34 -17.03 -0.28
C THR A 144 14.57 -16.50 -1.03
N ILE A 145 14.59 -15.18 -1.29
CA ILE A 145 15.71 -14.50 -1.95
C ILE A 145 16.82 -14.10 -0.96
N ASP A 146 16.49 -13.92 0.33
CA ASP A 146 17.45 -13.73 1.43
C ASP A 146 16.84 -14.32 2.72
N PRO A 147 17.50 -15.26 3.41
CA PRO A 147 16.99 -15.80 4.66
C PRO A 147 17.12 -14.85 5.85
N ASN A 148 17.83 -13.73 5.70
CA ASN A 148 18.14 -12.81 6.77
C ASN A 148 17.42 -11.46 6.60
N LYS A 149 16.41 -11.21 7.40
CA LYS A 149 15.70 -9.92 7.46
C LYS A 149 16.39 -9.00 8.47
N THR A 150 17.38 -8.24 7.99
CA THR A 150 18.24 -7.38 8.84
C THR A 150 18.13 -5.89 8.54
N ARG A 151 17.34 -5.50 7.53
CA ARG A 151 17.21 -4.12 7.05
C ARG A 151 15.84 -3.89 6.42
N ASN A 152 15.54 -2.64 6.09
CA ASN A 152 14.41 -2.32 5.21
C ASN A 152 14.70 -2.87 3.79
N ASN A 153 13.75 -3.61 3.23
CA ASN A 153 13.92 -4.30 1.95
C ASN A 153 13.06 -3.71 0.82
N GLN A 154 12.08 -2.86 1.15
CA GLN A 154 11.21 -2.23 0.17
C GLN A 154 12.03 -1.49 -0.90
N LEU A 155 11.78 -1.81 -2.18
CA LEU A 155 12.47 -1.27 -3.34
C LEU A 155 11.65 -0.18 -4.04
N ALA A 156 10.34 -0.37 -4.09
CA ALA A 156 9.41 0.52 -4.78
C ALA A 156 8.98 1.72 -3.92
N ALA A 157 9.95 2.45 -3.37
CA ALA A 157 9.70 3.62 -2.51
C ALA A 157 8.88 4.71 -3.23
N ALA A 158 8.25 5.59 -2.46
CA ALA A 158 7.31 6.60 -2.96
C ALA A 158 7.92 7.63 -3.94
N ASN A 159 9.23 7.78 -3.94
CA ASN A 159 9.97 8.71 -4.82
C ASN A 159 10.56 8.03 -6.07
N GLU A 160 10.30 6.73 -6.26
CA GLU A 160 10.75 6.00 -7.46
C GLU A 160 9.64 6.05 -8.51
N ASP A 161 9.84 6.83 -9.56
CA ASP A 161 8.94 6.89 -10.71
C ASP A 161 9.40 5.93 -11.81
N ASN A 162 8.46 5.29 -12.51
CA ASN A 162 8.70 4.32 -13.59
C ASN A 162 9.66 3.17 -13.17
N LEU A 163 9.55 2.72 -11.94
CA LEU A 163 10.38 1.64 -11.41
C LEU A 163 10.18 0.36 -12.23
N THR A 164 11.27 -0.22 -12.67
CA THR A 164 11.31 -1.54 -13.30
C THR A 164 12.15 -2.46 -12.43
N LEU A 165 11.57 -3.59 -12.00
CA LEU A 165 12.25 -4.62 -11.23
C LEU A 165 12.29 -5.93 -12.00
N ASP A 166 13.33 -6.71 -11.75
CA ASP A 166 13.40 -8.09 -12.24
C ASP A 166 12.41 -8.98 -11.50
N PHE A 167 11.88 -9.99 -12.20
CA PHE A 167 11.08 -11.03 -11.58
C PHE A 167 11.96 -11.97 -10.77
N GLU A 168 11.63 -12.16 -9.49
CA GLU A 168 12.39 -13.01 -8.56
C GLU A 168 11.47 -13.86 -7.70
N GLY A 169 11.95 -15.03 -7.28
CA GLY A 169 11.25 -15.93 -6.37
C GLY A 169 10.45 -17.01 -7.09
N LEU A 170 9.40 -17.51 -6.44
CA LEU A 170 8.56 -18.62 -6.90
C LEU A 170 7.54 -18.14 -7.94
N ARG A 171 7.59 -18.71 -9.14
CA ARG A 171 6.66 -18.38 -10.23
C ARG A 171 5.34 -19.13 -10.08
N GLY A 172 4.22 -18.52 -10.50
CA GLY A 172 2.89 -19.11 -10.46
C GLY A 172 2.75 -20.46 -11.16
N THR A 173 3.49 -20.70 -12.27
CA THR A 173 3.52 -22.01 -12.93
C THR A 173 4.06 -23.15 -12.05
N GLU A 174 4.79 -22.84 -10.98
CA GLU A 174 5.35 -23.80 -10.03
C GLU A 174 4.43 -23.99 -8.79
N MET A 175 3.27 -23.34 -8.77
CA MET A 175 2.28 -23.39 -7.69
C MET A 175 1.12 -24.33 -8.07
N SER A 176 0.60 -25.05 -7.06
CA SER A 176 -0.67 -25.78 -7.22
C SER A 176 -1.85 -24.84 -7.37
N THR A 177 -2.99 -25.34 -7.84
CA THR A 177 -4.23 -24.55 -7.94
C THR A 177 -4.65 -23.95 -6.59
N ALA A 178 -4.50 -24.69 -5.50
CA ALA A 178 -4.80 -24.21 -4.15
C ALA A 178 -3.88 -23.05 -3.74
N GLN A 179 -2.58 -23.14 -4.03
CA GLN A 179 -1.60 -22.10 -3.74
C GLN A 179 -1.86 -20.83 -4.59
N LYS A 180 -2.19 -20.99 -5.87
CA LYS A 180 -2.60 -19.86 -6.72
C LYS A 180 -3.83 -19.12 -6.16
N SER A 181 -4.82 -19.87 -5.66
CA SER A 181 -5.99 -19.29 -5.01
C SER A 181 -5.63 -18.55 -3.72
N GLN A 182 -4.71 -19.08 -2.93
CA GLN A 182 -4.22 -18.40 -1.72
C GLN A 182 -3.43 -17.13 -2.05
N LEU A 183 -2.59 -17.15 -3.11
CA LEU A 183 -1.87 -15.97 -3.58
C LEU A 183 -2.85 -14.88 -4.05
N LEU A 184 -3.90 -15.25 -4.79
CA LEU A 184 -4.95 -14.32 -5.19
C LEU A 184 -5.71 -13.75 -3.98
N ASN A 185 -5.95 -14.55 -2.94
CA ASN A 185 -6.55 -14.04 -1.69
C ASN A 185 -5.64 -13.05 -0.97
N LEU A 186 -4.32 -13.27 -0.97
CA LEU A 186 -3.36 -12.30 -0.44
C LEU A 186 -3.36 -10.99 -1.25
N VAL A 187 -3.35 -11.08 -2.59
CA VAL A 187 -3.43 -9.88 -3.44
C VAL A 187 -4.73 -9.12 -3.22
N ARG A 188 -5.85 -9.83 -3.00
CA ARG A 188 -7.15 -9.23 -2.74
C ARG A 188 -7.15 -8.33 -1.50
N VAL A 189 -6.36 -8.62 -0.46
CA VAL A 189 -6.23 -7.76 0.73
C VAL A 189 -5.84 -6.32 0.32
N TYR A 190 -4.96 -6.17 -0.66
CA TYR A 190 -4.53 -4.86 -1.17
C TYR A 190 -5.54 -4.23 -2.12
N VAL A 191 -6.11 -5.03 -3.01
CA VAL A 191 -7.05 -4.56 -4.04
C VAL A 191 -8.41 -4.22 -3.47
N ALA A 192 -8.82 -4.84 -2.35
CA ALA A 192 -10.10 -4.59 -1.67
C ALA A 192 -10.26 -3.17 -1.14
N ASN A 193 -9.19 -2.37 -1.04
CA ASN A 193 -9.27 -0.95 -0.76
C ASN A 193 -10.00 -0.15 -1.86
N LEU A 194 -10.02 -0.65 -3.10
CA LEU A 194 -10.85 -0.13 -4.19
C LEU A 194 -12.33 -0.48 -3.99
N ARG A 195 -13.22 0.33 -4.56
CA ARG A 195 -14.64 -0.04 -4.64
C ARG A 195 -14.81 -1.35 -5.42
N GLU A 196 -15.77 -2.16 -4.98
CA GLU A 196 -15.98 -3.53 -5.46
C GLU A 196 -15.99 -3.69 -7.00
N PRO A 197 -16.65 -2.85 -7.82
CA PRO A 197 -16.60 -2.99 -9.27
C PRO A 197 -15.18 -2.90 -9.83
N HIS A 198 -14.40 -1.92 -9.37
CA HIS A 198 -13.00 -1.75 -9.80
C HIS A 198 -12.09 -2.84 -9.24
N ALA A 199 -12.28 -3.22 -7.97
CA ALA A 199 -11.54 -4.31 -7.35
C ALA A 199 -11.72 -5.63 -8.11
N ASN A 200 -12.94 -5.94 -8.54
CA ASN A 200 -13.22 -7.17 -9.29
C ASN A 200 -12.55 -7.17 -10.67
N ILE A 201 -12.60 -6.07 -11.42
CA ILE A 201 -11.89 -5.93 -12.71
C ILE A 201 -10.39 -6.13 -12.52
N THR A 202 -9.80 -5.46 -11.52
CA THR A 202 -8.37 -5.60 -11.20
C THR A 202 -8.00 -7.03 -10.82
N MET A 203 -8.82 -7.69 -10.00
CA MET A 203 -8.58 -9.10 -9.61
C MET A 203 -8.74 -10.07 -10.78
N ASP A 204 -9.67 -9.83 -11.70
CA ASP A 204 -9.85 -10.64 -12.91
C ASP A 204 -8.61 -10.52 -13.82
N GLU A 205 -8.06 -9.31 -13.99
CA GLU A 205 -6.82 -9.08 -14.73
C GLU A 205 -5.63 -9.78 -14.09
N ILE A 206 -5.46 -9.64 -12.78
CA ILE A 206 -4.39 -10.32 -12.04
C ILE A 206 -4.53 -11.85 -12.15
N GLY A 207 -5.75 -12.37 -12.08
CA GLY A 207 -6.04 -13.80 -12.24
C GLY A 207 -5.62 -14.35 -13.62
N GLN A 208 -5.76 -13.55 -14.70
CA GLN A 208 -5.29 -13.93 -16.03
C GLN A 208 -3.75 -14.02 -16.11
N HIS A 209 -3.04 -13.32 -15.26
CA HIS A 209 -1.58 -13.30 -15.19
C HIS A 209 -0.99 -14.11 -14.02
N ILE A 210 -1.79 -14.96 -13.37
CA ILE A 210 -1.35 -15.71 -12.18
C ILE A 210 -0.14 -16.63 -12.46
N ASP A 211 -0.06 -17.18 -13.66
CA ASP A 211 1.05 -18.04 -14.08
C ASP A 211 2.36 -17.27 -14.30
N ASP A 212 2.28 -15.97 -14.56
CA ASP A 212 3.40 -15.04 -14.71
C ASP A 212 3.62 -14.18 -13.45
N THR A 213 2.97 -14.51 -12.37
CA THR A 213 3.13 -13.85 -11.07
C THR A 213 4.24 -14.53 -10.28
N TYR A 214 5.12 -13.73 -9.67
CA TYR A 214 6.23 -14.18 -8.84
C TYR A 214 6.01 -13.77 -7.40
N PHE A 215 6.36 -14.66 -6.48
CA PHE A 215 6.36 -14.39 -5.04
C PHE A 215 7.77 -14.52 -4.50
N SER A 216 8.29 -13.48 -3.88
CA SER A 216 9.59 -13.47 -3.24
C SER A 216 9.51 -13.09 -1.76
N TRP A 217 10.44 -13.63 -0.98
CA TRP A 217 10.45 -13.54 0.48
C TRP A 217 11.85 -13.24 1.03
N VAL A 218 11.92 -12.44 2.10
CA VAL A 218 13.13 -12.22 2.90
C VAL A 218 12.81 -12.48 4.37
N GLY A 219 13.64 -13.29 5.03
CA GLY A 219 13.47 -13.69 6.43
C GLY A 219 13.09 -15.17 6.58
N ASN A 220 12.85 -15.59 7.83
CA ASN A 220 12.29 -16.91 8.11
C ASN A 220 10.74 -16.88 8.02
N ALA A 221 10.09 -18.03 8.17
CA ALA A 221 8.62 -18.17 8.08
C ALA A 221 8.02 -18.75 9.37
N GLU A 222 8.60 -18.45 10.53
CA GLU A 222 8.06 -18.82 11.84
C GLU A 222 6.89 -17.88 12.22
N ASP A 223 6.07 -18.26 13.19
CA ASP A 223 4.83 -17.55 13.52
C ASP A 223 5.03 -16.09 13.96
N ASP A 224 6.19 -15.78 14.58
CA ASP A 224 6.58 -14.44 15.02
C ASP A 224 7.63 -13.79 14.09
N ALA A 225 7.82 -14.32 12.89
CA ALA A 225 8.84 -13.86 11.96
C ALA A 225 8.72 -12.37 11.62
N ILE A 226 9.88 -11.76 11.43
CA ILE A 226 10.04 -10.45 10.80
C ILE A 226 10.45 -10.71 9.36
N PHE A 227 9.71 -10.17 8.40
CA PHE A 227 9.87 -10.52 6.99
C PHE A 227 9.58 -9.37 6.03
N TYR A 228 9.92 -9.60 4.78
CA TYR A 228 9.49 -8.85 3.61
C TYR A 228 8.94 -9.85 2.59
N TYR A 229 7.91 -9.45 1.86
CA TYR A 229 7.54 -10.16 0.64
C TYR A 229 7.21 -9.21 -0.50
N ARG A 230 7.34 -9.73 -1.72
CA ARG A 230 6.95 -9.06 -2.95
C ARG A 230 6.13 -10.01 -3.82
N ILE A 231 5.02 -9.48 -4.34
CA ILE A 231 4.22 -10.11 -5.38
C ILE A 231 4.42 -9.27 -6.64
N HIS A 232 4.94 -9.88 -7.69
CA HIS A 232 5.28 -9.16 -8.91
C HIS A 232 4.77 -9.90 -10.14
N SER A 233 3.91 -9.25 -10.92
CA SER A 233 3.35 -9.74 -12.17
C SER A 233 3.46 -8.65 -13.26
N PRO A 234 3.09 -8.96 -14.52
CA PRO A 234 3.01 -7.92 -15.56
C PRO A 234 2.06 -6.77 -15.26
N VAL A 235 1.08 -6.97 -14.35
CA VAL A 235 -0.02 -6.02 -14.11
C VAL A 235 -0.07 -5.45 -12.70
N ILE A 236 0.61 -6.06 -11.74
CA ILE A 236 0.68 -5.56 -10.35
C ILE A 236 2.03 -5.84 -9.70
N LEU A 237 2.48 -4.89 -8.90
CA LEU A 237 3.60 -5.03 -7.97
C LEU A 237 3.11 -4.67 -6.57
N VAL A 238 3.25 -5.61 -5.63
CA VAL A 238 2.98 -5.40 -4.20
C VAL A 238 4.24 -5.68 -3.41
N GLU A 239 4.58 -4.81 -2.47
CA GLU A 239 5.60 -5.07 -1.46
C GLU A 239 5.01 -4.88 -0.06
N PHE A 240 5.40 -5.76 0.84
CA PHE A 240 5.18 -5.67 2.27
C PHE A 240 6.53 -5.74 2.98
N ASP A 241 6.79 -4.86 3.92
CA ASP A 241 8.07 -4.81 4.59
C ASP A 241 7.94 -4.45 6.08
N HIS A 242 8.46 -5.30 6.97
CA HIS A 242 8.73 -4.94 8.34
C HIS A 242 9.94 -4.00 8.37
N GLN A 243 9.76 -2.80 8.90
CA GLN A 243 10.72 -1.71 8.86
C GLN A 243 11.49 -1.57 10.17
N ASN A 244 12.63 -0.87 10.10
CA ASN A 244 13.32 -0.39 11.30
C ASN A 244 12.46 0.64 12.02
N PRO A 245 12.44 0.65 13.38
CA PRO A 245 11.70 1.64 14.13
C PRO A 245 12.28 3.04 13.94
N VAL A 246 11.41 4.02 13.79
CA VAL A 246 11.76 5.46 13.69
C VAL A 246 11.04 6.24 14.77
N GLY A 247 9.72 6.22 14.78
CA GLY A 247 8.89 6.92 15.77
C GLY A 247 8.68 6.14 17.07
N THR A 248 9.01 4.85 17.08
CA THR A 248 8.91 3.96 18.25
C THR A 248 10.29 3.50 18.77
N ALA A 249 11.36 4.21 18.44
CA ALA A 249 12.72 3.87 18.85
C ALA A 249 12.93 3.81 20.38
N GLN A 250 12.01 4.40 21.18
CA GLN A 250 12.00 4.32 22.65
C GLN A 250 11.45 2.99 23.19
N ILE A 251 10.71 2.23 22.39
CA ILE A 251 10.11 0.94 22.76
C ILE A 251 10.59 -0.22 21.88
N ASN A 252 11.21 0.06 20.76
CA ASN A 252 11.77 -0.91 19.82
C ASN A 252 13.29 -0.70 19.67
N THR A 253 14.02 -1.74 19.26
CA THR A 253 15.48 -1.67 19.07
C THR A 253 15.83 -0.89 17.79
N PRO A 254 16.48 0.28 17.87
CA PRO A 254 16.86 1.04 16.69
C PRO A 254 17.76 0.25 15.72
N GLY A 255 17.51 0.38 14.43
CA GLY A 255 18.29 -0.28 13.38
C GLY A 255 17.97 -1.77 13.17
N THR A 256 17.00 -2.32 13.90
CA THR A 256 16.53 -3.70 13.75
C THR A 256 15.08 -3.68 13.30
N PRO A 257 14.71 -4.30 12.15
CA PRO A 257 13.33 -4.36 11.71
C PRO A 257 12.42 -4.97 12.79
N THR A 258 11.19 -4.48 12.86
CA THR A 258 10.20 -4.87 13.88
C THR A 258 8.84 -5.12 13.25
N ARG A 259 8.03 -5.99 13.86
CA ARG A 259 6.62 -6.16 13.49
C ARG A 259 5.75 -4.94 13.81
N ASP A 260 6.27 -4.01 14.59
CA ASP A 260 5.58 -2.78 15.02
C ASP A 260 5.74 -1.61 14.04
N HIS A 261 6.46 -1.80 12.93
CA HIS A 261 6.57 -0.83 11.85
C HIS A 261 6.43 -1.54 10.50
N ILE A 262 5.35 -1.26 9.78
CA ILE A 262 5.01 -1.91 8.51
C ILE A 262 4.88 -0.85 7.41
N HIS A 263 5.49 -1.14 6.28
CA HIS A 263 5.27 -0.43 5.03
C HIS A 263 4.74 -1.39 3.97
N THR A 264 3.74 -0.96 3.23
CA THR A 264 3.28 -1.64 2.01
C THR A 264 3.18 -0.66 0.85
N ILE A 265 3.38 -1.16 -0.36
CA ILE A 265 3.18 -0.38 -1.56
C ILE A 265 2.53 -1.24 -2.63
N VAL A 266 1.60 -0.63 -3.39
CA VAL A 266 1.00 -1.22 -4.57
C VAL A 266 1.33 -0.33 -5.76
N ARG A 267 1.84 -0.94 -6.84
CA ARG A 267 2.16 -0.25 -8.09
C ARG A 267 1.56 -0.95 -9.30
N THR A 268 1.36 -0.19 -10.36
CA THR A 268 1.13 -0.71 -11.71
C THR A 268 2.48 -0.71 -12.44
N PRO A 269 3.04 -1.88 -12.81
CA PRO A 269 4.35 -1.99 -13.42
C PRO A 269 4.47 -1.28 -14.78
N ASN A 270 5.70 -1.19 -15.29
CA ASN A 270 6.03 -0.68 -16.62
C ASN A 270 5.68 0.81 -16.86
N GLY A 271 5.72 1.62 -15.80
CA GLY A 271 5.48 3.05 -15.88
C GLY A 271 4.00 3.46 -15.96
N ASN A 272 3.08 2.54 -15.67
CA ASN A 272 1.63 2.78 -15.74
C ASN A 272 1.02 3.33 -14.43
N ASP A 273 1.84 3.62 -13.44
CA ASP A 273 1.43 4.37 -12.27
C ASP A 273 0.86 5.75 -12.64
N TYR A 274 -0.02 6.30 -11.80
CA TYR A 274 -0.68 7.61 -11.99
C TYR A 274 -1.59 7.68 -13.22
N GLY A 275 -1.98 6.56 -13.81
CA GLY A 275 -2.76 6.53 -15.04
C GLY A 275 -2.03 7.07 -16.27
N LYS A 276 -0.68 7.06 -16.28
CA LYS A 276 0.14 7.63 -17.37
C LYS A 276 -0.16 7.02 -18.72
N ASP A 277 -0.35 5.70 -18.78
CA ASP A 277 -0.68 5.01 -20.01
C ASP A 277 -2.07 5.38 -20.53
N LEU A 278 -3.09 5.39 -19.67
CA LEU A 278 -4.43 5.84 -20.02
C LEU A 278 -4.45 7.28 -20.52
N LEU A 279 -3.73 8.17 -19.83
CA LEU A 279 -3.60 9.57 -20.24
C LEU A 279 -2.92 9.71 -21.60
N ALA A 280 -1.84 8.97 -21.85
CA ALA A 280 -1.12 8.98 -23.12
C ALA A 280 -2.03 8.50 -24.28
N GLN A 281 -2.79 7.42 -24.08
CA GLN A 281 -3.77 6.91 -25.06
C GLN A 281 -4.87 7.95 -25.33
N HIS A 282 -5.41 8.59 -24.29
CA HIS A 282 -6.42 9.64 -24.43
C HIS A 282 -5.91 10.82 -25.27
N LEU A 283 -4.72 11.36 -24.93
CA LEU A 283 -4.11 12.47 -25.65
C LEU A 283 -3.78 12.13 -27.10
N ALA A 284 -3.39 10.88 -27.39
CA ALA A 284 -3.14 10.42 -28.76
C ALA A 284 -4.43 10.33 -29.60
N ALA A 285 -5.55 9.95 -28.97
CA ALA A 285 -6.85 9.84 -29.63
C ALA A 285 -7.58 11.21 -29.75
N HIS A 286 -7.27 12.16 -28.87
CA HIS A 286 -7.90 13.48 -28.81
C HIS A 286 -6.82 14.58 -28.79
N PRO A 287 -6.12 14.84 -29.92
CA PRO A 287 -5.11 15.89 -29.98
C PRO A 287 -5.78 17.26 -29.79
N HIS A 288 -5.31 18.03 -28.81
CA HIS A 288 -5.75 19.39 -28.46
C HIS A 288 -4.93 20.44 -29.21
#